data_779f941b06a96f96e2ac89a1cf444077
#
_entry.id   779f941b06a96f96e2ac89a1cf444077
#
_cell.length_a   1.000
_cell.length_b   1.000
_cell.length_c   1.000
_cell.angle_alpha   90.00
_cell.angle_beta   90.00
_cell.angle_gamma   90.00
#
_symmetry.space_group_name_H-M   'P 1'
#
loop_
_entity.id
_entity.type
_entity.pdbx_description
1 polymer ?
#
loop_
_entity_poly.entity_id
_entity_poly.type
_entity_poly.pdbx_seq_one_letter_code
_entity_poly.pdbx_strand_id
1 'polypeptide(L)'
;ATDDQLTVDRRSQNTVLAVTANDDLGGAGAFSLSVLSNPDYGKLTLEDAGKVLKFNASGANVPQLGFTYEVCSQACPTLCDTAFVQLLLRSSDSLSLLPNAITPNGDGLNDALVFDVLFDDPDLSQQSELTIFNRWGDIVFQQHPYNNDWNGINDLGQNLPQGTYYFILRVSVGEGKILKGDVTVLR
;
A
#
# COMPACT_ATOMS: atom_id res chain seq x y z
N ALA A 1 24.16 -7.00 11.07
CA ALA A 1 23.01 -6.90 10.14
C ALA A 1 23.25 -5.75 9.16
N THR A 2 22.61 -5.79 8.04
CA THR A 2 22.71 -4.82 6.96
C THR A 2 21.31 -4.37 6.59
N ASP A 3 21.11 -3.06 6.35
CA ASP A 3 19.80 -2.53 5.97
C ASP A 3 19.25 -3.19 4.71
N ASP A 4 17.93 -3.39 4.68
CA ASP A 4 17.20 -4.07 3.62
C ASP A 4 16.31 -3.13 2.83
N GLN A 5 16.15 -3.41 1.54
CA GLN A 5 15.08 -2.88 0.72
C GLN A 5 14.33 -4.03 0.06
N LEU A 6 13.08 -4.24 0.44
CA LEU A 6 12.26 -5.34 -0.02
C LEU A 6 11.01 -4.83 -0.75
N THR A 7 10.63 -5.50 -1.83
CA THR A 7 9.38 -5.21 -2.52
C THR A 7 8.32 -6.22 -2.12
N VAL A 8 7.15 -5.72 -1.73
CA VAL A 8 6.02 -6.54 -1.28
C VAL A 8 4.78 -6.14 -2.06
N ASP A 9 3.98 -7.13 -2.47
CA ASP A 9 2.68 -6.85 -3.05
C ASP A 9 1.76 -6.25 -1.99
N ARG A 10 1.15 -5.10 -2.29
CA ARG A 10 0.27 -4.33 -1.41
C ARG A 10 -0.94 -5.13 -0.90
N ARG A 11 -1.36 -6.16 -1.62
CA ARG A 11 -2.48 -7.03 -1.27
C ARG A 11 -2.05 -8.34 -0.64
N SER A 12 -0.74 -8.56 -0.54
CA SER A 12 -0.24 -9.82 0.00
C SER A 12 -0.59 -9.97 1.47
N GLN A 13 -0.92 -11.20 1.82
CA GLN A 13 -1.10 -11.62 3.20
C GLN A 13 0.00 -12.62 3.53
N ASN A 14 0.68 -12.43 4.66
CA ASN A 14 1.70 -13.35 5.16
C ASN A 14 2.92 -13.53 4.22
N THR A 15 3.37 -12.46 3.55
CA THR A 15 4.62 -12.50 2.77
C THR A 15 5.80 -12.71 3.68
N VAL A 16 6.63 -13.70 3.39
CA VAL A 16 7.90 -13.92 4.09
C VAL A 16 8.88 -12.83 3.66
N LEU A 17 9.46 -12.14 4.64
CA LEU A 17 10.50 -11.14 4.44
C LEU A 17 11.87 -11.77 4.68
N ALA A 18 12.70 -11.80 3.65
CA ALA A 18 14.06 -12.36 3.71
C ALA A 18 15.07 -11.35 4.27
N VAL A 19 14.79 -10.80 5.45
CA VAL A 19 15.57 -9.71 6.07
C VAL A 19 16.99 -10.11 6.48
N THR A 20 17.30 -11.39 6.55
CA THR A 20 18.65 -11.86 6.90
C THR A 20 19.46 -12.33 5.69
N ALA A 21 18.96 -12.10 4.47
CA ALA A 21 19.59 -12.64 3.26
C ALA A 21 20.94 -11.96 2.93
N ASN A 22 21.13 -10.72 3.36
CA ASN A 22 22.33 -9.90 3.17
C ASN A 22 23.16 -9.76 4.46
N ASP A 23 22.75 -10.40 5.56
CA ASP A 23 23.45 -10.34 6.85
C ASP A 23 24.60 -11.35 6.93
N ASP A 24 25.71 -10.92 7.53
CA ASP A 24 26.76 -11.84 7.97
C ASP A 24 26.45 -12.38 9.36
N LEU A 25 25.88 -13.57 9.41
CA LEU A 25 25.49 -14.24 10.65
C LEU A 25 26.62 -15.09 11.26
N GLY A 26 27.87 -14.90 10.82
CA GLY A 26 29.06 -15.53 11.42
C GLY A 26 29.14 -17.04 11.21
N GLY A 27 28.59 -17.56 10.11
CA GLY A 27 28.52 -19.01 9.81
C GLY A 27 27.18 -19.60 10.17
N ALA A 28 27.02 -20.94 10.07
CA ALA A 28 25.75 -21.65 10.25
C ALA A 28 25.22 -21.68 11.71
N GLY A 29 25.42 -20.61 12.48
CA GLY A 29 24.90 -20.48 13.84
C GLY A 29 23.39 -20.25 13.85
N ALA A 30 22.70 -20.78 14.89
CA ALA A 30 21.31 -20.44 15.11
C ALA A 30 21.17 -18.97 15.56
N PHE A 31 20.20 -18.27 14.99
CA PHE A 31 19.89 -16.86 15.33
C PHE A 31 18.41 -16.72 15.73
N SER A 32 18.08 -15.59 16.29
CA SER A 32 16.70 -15.18 16.54
C SER A 32 16.51 -13.72 16.12
N LEU A 33 15.34 -13.42 15.57
CA LEU A 33 14.90 -12.07 15.22
C LEU A 33 13.99 -11.50 16.30
N SER A 34 14.07 -10.21 16.51
CA SER A 34 13.07 -9.43 17.24
C SER A 34 12.73 -8.16 16.47
N VAL A 35 11.49 -7.68 16.57
CA VAL A 35 11.03 -6.44 15.93
C VAL A 35 11.15 -5.32 16.94
N LEU A 36 11.98 -4.31 16.65
CA LEU A 36 12.20 -3.15 17.53
C LEU A 36 11.21 -2.02 17.25
N SER A 37 10.83 -1.82 15.98
CA SER A 37 9.78 -0.88 15.62
C SER A 37 8.84 -1.52 14.60
N ASN A 38 7.54 -1.20 14.68
CA ASN A 38 6.57 -1.67 13.70
C ASN A 38 6.38 -0.62 12.60
N PRO A 39 5.99 -1.03 11.37
CA PRO A 39 5.57 -0.10 10.34
C PRO A 39 4.22 0.54 10.72
N ASP A 40 3.96 1.74 10.19
CA ASP A 40 2.74 2.51 10.47
C ASP A 40 1.46 1.79 9.97
N TYR A 41 1.58 0.94 8.97
CA TYR A 41 0.49 0.15 8.39
C TYR A 41 0.91 -1.30 8.17
N GLY A 42 -0.09 -2.18 8.16
CA GLY A 42 0.15 -3.61 8.03
C GLY A 42 0.52 -4.26 9.37
N LYS A 43 0.87 -5.54 9.30
CA LYS A 43 1.19 -6.31 10.50
C LYS A 43 2.40 -7.20 10.27
N LEU A 44 3.39 -7.10 11.14
CA LEU A 44 4.50 -8.03 11.25
C LEU A 44 4.16 -9.20 12.17
N THR A 45 4.62 -10.38 11.81
CA THR A 45 4.45 -11.59 12.62
C THR A 45 5.74 -12.40 12.58
N LEU A 46 6.26 -12.77 13.75
CA LEU A 46 7.40 -13.67 13.89
C LEU A 46 6.92 -15.10 14.06
N GLU A 47 7.47 -16.01 13.27
CA GLU A 47 7.21 -17.44 13.30
C GLU A 47 8.51 -18.24 13.46
N ASP A 48 8.39 -19.55 13.60
CA ASP A 48 9.52 -20.49 13.73
C ASP A 48 10.53 -20.05 14.79
N ALA A 49 10.04 -19.79 16.01
CA ALA A 49 10.85 -19.37 17.15
C ALA A 49 11.73 -18.11 16.86
N GLY A 50 11.17 -17.18 16.07
CA GLY A 50 11.86 -15.93 15.75
C GLY A 50 12.83 -16.03 14.57
N LYS A 51 12.69 -16.99 13.69
CA LYS A 51 13.54 -17.15 12.50
C LYS A 51 12.88 -16.64 11.21
N VAL A 52 11.56 -16.56 11.19
CA VAL A 52 10.79 -16.17 10.01
C VAL A 52 9.97 -14.94 10.33
N LEU A 53 10.22 -13.85 9.62
CA LEU A 53 9.43 -12.63 9.70
C LEU A 53 8.45 -12.60 8.53
N LYS A 54 7.16 -12.43 8.83
CA LYS A 54 6.11 -12.28 7.84
C LYS A 54 5.45 -10.92 7.95
N PHE A 55 5.02 -10.42 6.81
CA PHE A 55 4.31 -9.15 6.70
C PHE A 55 2.96 -9.34 6.00
N ASN A 56 1.93 -8.75 6.59
CA ASN A 56 0.61 -8.61 5.99
C ASN A 56 0.42 -7.14 5.62
N ALA A 57 0.35 -6.87 4.32
CA ALA A 57 0.26 -5.51 3.78
C ALA A 57 -1.17 -4.94 3.75
N SER A 58 -2.18 -5.69 4.21
CA SER A 58 -3.59 -5.27 4.15
C SER A 58 -3.81 -3.90 4.78
N GLY A 59 -4.46 -3.01 4.04
CA GLY A 59 -4.82 -1.66 4.48
C GLY A 59 -3.73 -0.59 4.28
N ALA A 60 -2.56 -0.94 3.78
CA ALA A 60 -1.50 0.04 3.55
C ALA A 60 -1.73 0.83 2.25
N ASN A 61 -2.12 2.10 2.36
CA ASN A 61 -2.34 3.03 1.25
C ASN A 61 -1.16 4.00 1.05
N VAL A 62 0.05 3.51 1.29
CA VAL A 62 1.30 4.29 1.13
C VAL A 62 2.25 3.55 0.20
N PRO A 63 3.15 4.25 -0.52
CA PRO A 63 4.07 3.60 -1.46
C PRO A 63 5.19 2.84 -0.76
N GLN A 64 5.53 3.21 0.47
CA GLN A 64 6.61 2.61 1.24
C GLN A 64 6.32 2.65 2.74
N LEU A 65 6.90 1.69 3.45
CA LEU A 65 6.88 1.57 4.90
C LEU A 65 8.29 1.28 5.40
N GLY A 66 8.52 1.49 6.69
CA GLY A 66 9.79 1.14 7.33
C GLY A 66 9.58 0.51 8.70
N PHE A 67 10.49 -0.37 9.07
CA PHE A 67 10.59 -0.93 10.42
C PHE A 67 12.04 -1.30 10.73
N THR A 68 12.34 -1.53 12.01
CA THR A 68 13.66 -1.95 12.47
C THR A 68 13.55 -3.31 13.13
N TYR A 69 14.49 -4.19 12.82
CA TYR A 69 14.64 -5.47 13.50
C TYR A 69 16.01 -5.59 14.15
N GLU A 70 16.13 -6.52 15.05
CA GLU A 70 17.37 -6.95 15.69
C GLU A 70 17.55 -8.45 15.42
N VAL A 71 18.78 -8.83 15.11
CA VAL A 71 19.20 -10.23 14.99
C VAL A 71 20.22 -10.54 16.06
N CYS A 72 20.00 -11.60 16.84
CA CYS A 72 20.90 -12.05 17.89
C CYS A 72 21.39 -13.47 17.64
N SER A 73 22.65 -13.73 17.96
CA SER A 73 23.20 -15.10 17.97
C SER A 73 22.61 -15.90 19.14
N GLN A 74 22.08 -17.10 18.85
CA GLN A 74 21.64 -17.99 19.94
C GLN A 74 22.78 -18.57 20.76
N ALA A 75 23.99 -18.68 20.17
CA ALA A 75 25.18 -19.13 20.88
C ALA A 75 25.76 -18.07 21.85
N CYS A 76 25.59 -16.79 21.49
CA CYS A 76 26.00 -15.63 22.28
C CYS A 76 24.89 -14.60 22.31
N PRO A 77 23.89 -14.69 23.22
CA PRO A 77 22.72 -13.82 23.24
C PRO A 77 23.00 -12.32 23.45
N THR A 78 24.24 -11.95 23.84
CA THR A 78 24.68 -10.56 23.91
C THR A 78 25.27 -10.04 22.62
N LEU A 79 25.47 -10.91 21.62
CA LEU A 79 25.92 -10.54 20.28
C LEU A 79 24.70 -10.33 19.39
N CYS A 80 24.24 -9.09 19.37
CA CYS A 80 23.11 -8.64 18.56
C CYS A 80 23.53 -7.49 17.67
N ASP A 81 22.82 -7.34 16.56
CA ASP A 81 22.95 -6.20 15.65
C ASP A 81 21.57 -5.81 15.09
N THR A 82 21.43 -4.56 14.67
CA THR A 82 20.15 -4.01 14.23
C THR A 82 20.24 -3.53 12.78
N ALA A 83 19.13 -3.69 12.03
CA ALA A 83 19.02 -3.15 10.70
C ALA A 83 17.64 -2.55 10.44
N PHE A 84 17.60 -1.59 9.50
CA PHE A 84 16.38 -0.97 9.03
C PHE A 84 15.89 -1.67 7.76
N VAL A 85 14.60 -1.90 7.67
CA VAL A 85 13.94 -2.47 6.49
C VAL A 85 13.04 -1.44 5.86
N GLN A 86 13.30 -1.11 4.59
CA GLN A 86 12.40 -0.35 3.74
C GLN A 86 11.55 -1.31 2.91
N LEU A 87 10.24 -1.29 3.11
CA LEU A 87 9.28 -2.04 2.31
C LEU A 87 8.72 -1.14 1.21
N LEU A 88 8.97 -1.49 -0.04
CA LEU A 88 8.34 -0.88 -1.21
C LEU A 88 7.06 -1.64 -1.52
N LEU A 89 5.92 -0.99 -1.37
CA LEU A 89 4.62 -1.59 -1.63
C LEU A 89 4.24 -1.39 -3.09
N ARG A 90 4.16 -2.49 -3.85
CA ARG A 90 3.79 -2.51 -5.26
C ARG A 90 2.51 -3.30 -5.45
N SER A 91 1.75 -2.97 -6.49
CA SER A 91 0.62 -3.80 -6.92
C SER A 91 1.08 -4.68 -8.08
N SER A 92 1.01 -6.00 -7.91
CA SER A 92 1.38 -6.96 -8.96
C SER A 92 0.41 -6.95 -10.15
N ASP A 93 -0.83 -6.49 -9.92
CA ASP A 93 -1.89 -6.40 -10.95
C ASP A 93 -2.45 -4.99 -11.05
N SER A 94 -1.70 -4.07 -11.61
CA SER A 94 -2.06 -2.66 -11.71
C SER A 94 -3.36 -2.36 -12.50
N LEU A 95 -4.01 -3.37 -13.05
CA LEU A 95 -5.22 -3.20 -13.90
C LEU A 95 -6.41 -4.10 -13.52
N SER A 96 -6.27 -5.10 -12.64
CA SER A 96 -7.30 -6.15 -12.50
C SER A 96 -8.34 -5.91 -11.39
N LEU A 97 -8.10 -5.02 -10.44
CA LEU A 97 -9.06 -4.71 -9.39
C LEU A 97 -9.25 -3.20 -9.26
N LEU A 98 -10.22 -2.70 -10.02
CA LEU A 98 -10.69 -1.33 -9.82
C LEU A 98 -11.50 -1.28 -8.52
N PRO A 99 -11.32 -0.25 -7.69
CA PRO A 99 -12.13 -0.07 -6.50
C PRO A 99 -13.60 0.12 -6.92
N ASN A 100 -14.51 -0.62 -6.30
CA ASN A 100 -15.93 -0.63 -6.64
C ASN A 100 -16.83 -0.11 -5.52
N ALA A 101 -16.28 0.19 -4.35
CA ALA A 101 -17.01 0.80 -3.24
C ALA A 101 -16.08 1.63 -2.35
N ILE A 102 -16.62 2.70 -1.80
CA ILE A 102 -15.99 3.49 -0.75
C ILE A 102 -16.96 3.69 0.42
N THR A 103 -16.40 3.75 1.63
CA THR A 103 -17.12 3.97 2.88
C THR A 103 -16.51 5.16 3.63
N PRO A 104 -16.74 6.41 3.18
CA PRO A 104 -16.07 7.59 3.75
C PRO A 104 -16.63 7.91 5.14
N ASN A 105 -16.21 7.15 6.15
CA ASN A 105 -16.63 7.27 7.56
C ASN A 105 -15.47 7.72 8.47
N GLY A 106 -14.24 7.84 7.93
CA GLY A 106 -13.05 8.31 8.65
C GLY A 106 -12.38 7.24 9.52
N ASP A 107 -12.62 5.95 9.26
CA ASP A 107 -11.99 4.85 9.99
C ASP A 107 -10.63 4.41 9.37
N GLY A 108 -10.22 5.04 8.26
CA GLY A 108 -9.00 4.75 7.52
C GLY A 108 -9.11 3.58 6.54
N LEU A 109 -10.30 2.97 6.39
CA LEU A 109 -10.54 1.85 5.48
C LEU A 109 -11.55 2.24 4.39
N ASN A 110 -11.12 2.16 3.13
CA ASN A 110 -11.96 2.49 1.96
C ASN A 110 -12.63 3.88 2.02
N ASP A 111 -12.03 4.82 2.74
CA ASP A 111 -12.54 6.19 2.85
C ASP A 111 -12.48 6.96 1.54
N ALA A 112 -11.58 6.58 0.63
CA ALA A 112 -11.38 7.23 -0.66
C ALA A 112 -11.29 6.23 -1.82
N LEU A 113 -11.52 6.74 -3.03
CA LEU A 113 -11.33 6.00 -4.28
C LEU A 113 -9.84 5.96 -4.62
N VAL A 114 -9.21 4.81 -4.40
CA VAL A 114 -7.77 4.63 -4.54
C VAL A 114 -7.45 3.77 -5.75
N PHE A 115 -6.55 4.24 -6.61
CA PHE A 115 -5.99 3.48 -7.73
C PHE A 115 -4.52 3.17 -7.43
N ASP A 116 -4.23 1.90 -7.16
CA ASP A 116 -2.88 1.46 -6.80
C ASP A 116 -1.82 1.83 -7.83
N VAL A 117 -2.19 1.85 -9.11
CA VAL A 117 -1.31 2.24 -10.21
C VAL A 117 -0.69 3.64 -10.04
N LEU A 118 -1.38 4.56 -9.38
CA LEU A 118 -0.88 5.91 -9.13
C LEU A 118 0.15 5.99 -7.99
N PHE A 119 0.25 4.97 -7.15
CA PHE A 119 1.30 4.88 -6.14
C PHE A 119 2.61 4.31 -6.71
N ASP A 120 2.50 3.46 -7.73
CA ASP A 120 3.64 2.73 -8.26
C ASP A 120 4.54 3.61 -9.14
N ASP A 121 3.99 4.71 -9.68
CA ASP A 121 4.71 5.60 -10.57
C ASP A 121 4.30 7.07 -10.30
N PRO A 122 5.21 7.89 -9.74
CA PRO A 122 4.94 9.30 -9.46
C PRO A 122 4.63 10.13 -10.71
N ASP A 123 5.19 9.78 -11.87
CA ASP A 123 4.93 10.47 -13.14
C ASP A 123 3.50 10.21 -13.61
N LEU A 124 2.99 8.99 -13.38
CA LEU A 124 1.60 8.65 -13.65
C LEU A 124 0.64 9.44 -12.76
N SER A 125 0.96 9.59 -11.48
CA SER A 125 0.15 10.38 -10.56
C SER A 125 0.04 11.84 -11.02
N GLN A 126 1.16 12.49 -11.35
CA GLN A 126 1.19 13.90 -11.78
C GLN A 126 0.42 14.17 -13.09
N GLN A 127 0.25 13.16 -13.93
CA GLN A 127 -0.42 13.25 -15.23
C GLN A 127 -1.76 12.52 -15.23
N SER A 128 -2.31 12.24 -14.06
CA SER A 128 -3.61 11.59 -13.91
C SER A 128 -4.74 12.60 -13.81
N GLU A 129 -5.89 12.26 -14.39
CA GLU A 129 -7.12 13.02 -14.29
C GLU A 129 -8.27 12.08 -13.94
N LEU A 130 -8.93 12.32 -12.81
CA LEU A 130 -10.13 11.61 -12.42
C LEU A 130 -11.36 12.46 -12.75
N THR A 131 -12.35 11.85 -13.40
CA THR A 131 -13.68 12.42 -13.61
C THR A 131 -14.74 11.46 -13.09
N ILE A 132 -15.64 11.95 -12.23
CA ILE A 132 -16.75 11.17 -11.66
C ILE A 132 -18.06 11.68 -12.25
N PHE A 133 -18.93 10.74 -12.61
CA PHE A 133 -20.23 10.99 -13.19
C PHE A 133 -21.34 10.41 -12.30
N ASN A 134 -22.47 11.07 -12.27
CA ASN A 134 -23.70 10.51 -11.71
C ASN A 134 -24.35 9.51 -12.70
N ARG A 135 -25.48 8.89 -12.28
CA ARG A 135 -26.22 7.93 -13.12
C ARG A 135 -26.82 8.53 -14.42
N TRP A 136 -26.91 9.84 -14.51
CA TRP A 136 -27.43 10.56 -15.68
C TRP A 136 -26.34 11.00 -16.65
N GLY A 137 -25.06 10.79 -16.26
CA GLY A 137 -23.89 11.16 -17.06
C GLY A 137 -23.39 12.59 -16.80
N ASP A 138 -23.94 13.29 -15.80
CA ASP A 138 -23.42 14.61 -15.41
C ASP A 138 -22.13 14.45 -14.60
N ILE A 139 -21.15 15.31 -14.85
CA ILE A 139 -19.91 15.38 -14.08
C ILE A 139 -20.25 15.94 -12.69
N VAL A 140 -19.86 15.24 -11.65
CA VAL A 140 -20.06 15.64 -10.25
C VAL A 140 -18.75 15.94 -9.54
N PHE A 141 -17.62 15.45 -10.08
CA PHE A 141 -16.28 15.74 -9.55
C PHE A 141 -15.23 15.57 -10.64
N GLN A 142 -14.22 16.47 -10.64
CA GLN A 142 -13.06 16.37 -11.52
C GLN A 142 -11.80 16.86 -10.79
N GLN A 143 -10.68 16.13 -10.92
CA GLN A 143 -9.40 16.51 -10.30
C GLN A 143 -8.23 16.14 -11.20
N HIS A 144 -7.29 17.08 -11.33
CA HIS A 144 -6.01 16.90 -12.02
C HIS A 144 -4.91 17.69 -11.30
N PRO A 145 -3.77 17.07 -10.88
CA PRO A 145 -3.56 15.62 -10.80
C PRO A 145 -4.47 14.96 -9.76
N TYR A 146 -4.79 13.67 -9.96
CA TYR A 146 -5.58 12.92 -9.01
C TYR A 146 -4.68 12.31 -7.92
N ASN A 147 -5.02 12.57 -6.65
CA ASN A 147 -4.18 12.22 -5.49
C ASN A 147 -4.71 11.00 -4.70
N ASN A 148 -5.60 10.18 -5.26
CA ASN A 148 -6.22 9.06 -4.56
C ASN A 148 -7.02 9.48 -3.30
N ASP A 149 -7.70 10.62 -3.35
CA ASP A 149 -8.33 11.26 -2.20
C ASP A 149 -9.83 11.55 -2.34
N TRP A 150 -10.47 11.17 -3.47
CA TRP A 150 -11.91 11.38 -3.63
C TRP A 150 -12.71 10.50 -2.66
N ASN A 151 -13.47 11.14 -1.78
CA ASN A 151 -14.22 10.53 -0.68
C ASN A 151 -15.74 10.71 -0.83
N GLY A 152 -16.25 10.77 -2.06
CA GLY A 152 -17.69 10.89 -2.34
C GLY A 152 -18.23 12.30 -2.17
N ILE A 153 -17.42 13.34 -2.46
CA ILE A 153 -17.81 14.75 -2.51
C ILE A 153 -17.91 15.24 -3.96
N ASN A 154 -18.63 16.34 -4.18
CA ASN A 154 -18.63 17.06 -5.44
C ASN A 154 -17.51 18.15 -5.47
N ASP A 155 -17.37 18.85 -6.61
CA ASP A 155 -16.38 19.94 -6.78
C ASP A 155 -16.57 21.11 -5.79
N LEU A 156 -17.72 21.22 -5.13
CA LEU A 156 -18.00 22.23 -4.10
C LEU A 156 -17.69 21.71 -2.68
N GLY A 157 -17.15 20.49 -2.54
CA GLY A 157 -16.87 19.85 -1.25
C GLY A 157 -18.11 19.35 -0.52
N GLN A 158 -19.25 19.23 -1.20
CA GLN A 158 -20.49 18.74 -0.60
C GLN A 158 -20.60 17.22 -0.77
N ASN A 159 -21.09 16.54 0.26
CA ASN A 159 -21.32 15.11 0.22
C ASN A 159 -22.32 14.72 -0.87
N LEU A 160 -21.92 13.81 -1.73
CA LEU A 160 -22.81 13.17 -2.69
C LEU A 160 -23.71 12.13 -1.99
N PRO A 161 -24.95 11.93 -2.44
CA PRO A 161 -25.82 10.88 -1.91
C PRO A 161 -25.19 9.48 -2.02
N GLN A 162 -25.61 8.56 -1.17
CA GLN A 162 -25.30 7.14 -1.32
C GLN A 162 -25.80 6.64 -2.68
N GLY A 163 -24.98 5.81 -3.34
CA GLY A 163 -25.33 5.27 -4.63
C GLY A 163 -24.12 4.98 -5.49
N THR A 164 -24.41 4.50 -6.70
CA THR A 164 -23.39 4.17 -7.69
C THR A 164 -23.10 5.37 -8.58
N TYR A 165 -21.81 5.64 -8.73
CA TYR A 165 -21.21 6.64 -9.61
C TYR A 165 -20.31 5.96 -10.62
N TYR A 166 -20.04 6.62 -11.73
CA TYR A 166 -19.14 6.12 -12.76
C TYR A 166 -17.89 6.97 -12.79
N PHE A 167 -16.76 6.36 -13.07
CA PHE A 167 -15.50 7.11 -13.14
C PHE A 167 -14.76 6.86 -14.47
N ILE A 168 -13.98 7.86 -14.85
CA ILE A 168 -12.94 7.77 -15.86
C ILE A 168 -11.66 8.31 -15.23
N LEU A 169 -10.64 7.45 -15.10
CA LEU A 169 -9.28 7.87 -14.77
C LEU A 169 -8.46 7.85 -16.06
N ARG A 170 -7.95 9.01 -16.47
CA ARG A 170 -7.00 9.17 -17.56
C ARG A 170 -5.60 9.33 -17.00
N VAL A 171 -4.65 8.64 -17.58
CA VAL A 171 -3.24 8.73 -17.22
C VAL A 171 -2.46 8.97 -18.52
N SER A 172 -1.87 10.14 -18.66
CA SER A 172 -1.32 10.66 -19.93
C SER A 172 0.19 10.39 -20.10
N VAL A 173 0.70 9.22 -19.68
CA VAL A 173 2.10 8.84 -19.87
C VAL A 173 2.23 7.80 -20.98
N GLY A 174 3.15 8.02 -21.92
CA GLY A 174 3.38 7.13 -23.05
C GLY A 174 2.17 7.04 -23.99
N GLU A 175 1.66 5.83 -24.21
CA GLU A 175 0.46 5.60 -25.05
C GLU A 175 -0.86 6.06 -24.40
N GLY A 176 -0.81 6.59 -23.17
CA GLY A 176 -1.96 7.01 -22.38
C GLY A 176 -2.86 5.83 -22.00
N LYS A 177 -3.20 5.73 -20.72
CA LYS A 177 -4.12 4.70 -20.22
C LYS A 177 -5.44 5.34 -19.79
N ILE A 178 -6.55 4.68 -20.09
CA ILE A 178 -7.87 5.08 -19.61
C ILE A 178 -8.47 3.92 -18.84
N LEU A 179 -8.70 4.13 -17.55
CA LEU A 179 -9.45 3.21 -16.70
C LEU A 179 -10.88 3.73 -16.55
N LYS A 180 -11.84 2.82 -16.64
CA LYS A 180 -13.27 3.14 -16.49
C LYS A 180 -13.92 2.12 -15.60
N GLY A 181 -14.85 2.56 -14.79
CA GLY A 181 -15.58 1.67 -13.90
C GLY A 181 -16.71 2.39 -13.19
N ASP A 182 -17.25 1.70 -12.22
CA ASP A 182 -18.22 2.24 -11.29
C ASP A 182 -17.72 2.14 -9.87
N VAL A 183 -18.22 3.01 -9.01
CA VAL A 183 -17.93 3.04 -7.59
C VAL A 183 -19.20 3.32 -6.82
N THR A 184 -19.45 2.54 -5.77
CA THR A 184 -20.59 2.75 -4.88
C THR A 184 -20.14 3.50 -3.63
N VAL A 185 -20.78 4.64 -3.35
CA VAL A 185 -20.60 5.39 -2.11
C VAL A 185 -21.57 4.86 -1.07
N LEU A 186 -21.07 4.37 0.06
CA LEU A 186 -21.82 3.89 1.22
C LEU A 186 -21.51 4.79 2.43
N ARG A 187 -22.52 5.14 3.26
CA ARG A 187 -22.37 5.95 4.48
C ARG A 187 -23.28 5.41 5.58
#